data_27704fa04a46039a828e6a7356e98faf
#
_entry.id   27704fa04a46039a828e6a7356e98faf
#
_cell.length_a   1.000
_cell.length_b   1.000
_cell.length_c   1.000
_cell.angle_alpha   90.00
_cell.angle_beta   90.00
_cell.angle_gamma   90.00
#
_symmetry.space_group_name_H-M   'P 1'
#
loop_
_entity.id
_entity.type
_entity.pdbx_description
1 polymer ?
#
loop_
_entity_poly.entity_id
_entity_poly.type
_entity_poly.pdbx_seq_one_letter_code
_entity_poly.pdbx_strand_id
1 'polypeptide(L)'
;MNNLNQISNLKSCQIDHEKNWLTIWFDNPQKRNALTFDLINDLQSIFDKIKDDISIRGVVFRGKNEVFCSGADLKFMKKIISEDTNSQKESIKLSKGLGLVFKMITELPQITVSAVEGPAMAGAFGIVCSVSLIHI
;
A
#
# COMPACT_ATOMS: atom_id res chain seq x y z
N MET A 1 17.82 -4.38 17.00
CA MET A 1 16.62 -3.66 17.54
C MET A 1 15.58 -3.64 16.44
N ASN A 2 14.39 -4.19 16.69
CA ASN A 2 13.35 -4.25 15.67
C ASN A 2 12.87 -2.83 15.32
N ASN A 3 13.23 -2.34 14.14
CA ASN A 3 12.75 -1.07 13.56
C ASN A 3 11.21 -1.02 13.46
N LEU A 4 10.55 -2.19 13.52
CA LEU A 4 9.09 -2.33 13.47
C LEU A 4 8.37 -1.64 14.65
N ASN A 5 8.97 -1.62 15.86
CA ASN A 5 8.40 -0.92 17.01
C ASN A 5 8.35 0.61 16.83
N GLN A 6 9.02 1.13 15.81
CA GLN A 6 9.01 2.55 15.45
C GLN A 6 7.96 2.88 14.37
N ILE A 7 7.26 1.86 13.84
CA ILE A 7 6.16 2.06 12.90
C ILE A 7 4.90 2.24 13.75
N SER A 8 4.60 3.49 14.06
CA SER A 8 3.41 3.89 14.84
C SER A 8 2.54 4.83 14.01
N ASN A 9 1.26 4.92 14.36
CA ASN A 9 0.30 5.83 13.75
C ASN A 9 -0.08 5.51 12.28
N LEU A 10 -0.07 4.23 11.89
CA LEU A 10 -0.64 3.81 10.62
C LEU A 10 -2.15 4.09 10.61
N LYS A 11 -2.67 4.62 9.50
CA LYS A 11 -4.06 5.06 9.35
C LYS A 11 -4.89 4.13 8.47
N SER A 12 -4.24 3.46 7.53
CA SER A 12 -4.88 2.61 6.53
C SER A 12 -4.25 1.23 6.43
N CYS A 13 -3.17 0.99 7.20
CA CYS A 13 -2.50 -0.29 7.26
C CYS A 13 -2.41 -0.81 8.70
N GLN A 14 -2.35 -2.14 8.81
CA GLN A 14 -1.86 -2.84 9.99
C GLN A 14 -0.69 -3.73 9.59
N ILE A 15 0.20 -4.01 10.50
CA ILE A 15 1.34 -4.89 10.27
C ILE A 15 1.36 -6.02 11.29
N ASP A 16 1.65 -7.23 10.81
CA ASP A 16 1.95 -8.40 11.63
C ASP A 16 3.34 -8.89 11.26
N HIS A 17 4.13 -9.23 12.26
CA HIS A 17 5.47 -9.81 12.06
C HIS A 17 5.56 -11.16 12.75
N GLU A 18 5.73 -12.18 11.93
CA GLU A 18 5.93 -13.55 12.42
C GLU A 18 7.22 -14.12 11.84
N LYS A 19 8.15 -14.52 12.72
CA LYS A 19 9.49 -15.01 12.34
C LYS A 19 10.22 -13.97 11.48
N ASN A 20 10.44 -14.28 10.19
CA ASN A 20 11.14 -13.40 9.23
C ASN A 20 10.19 -12.81 8.18
N TRP A 21 8.88 -12.91 8.37
CA TRP A 21 7.86 -12.41 7.45
C TRP A 21 7.09 -11.25 8.06
N LEU A 22 6.94 -10.20 7.28
CA LEU A 22 6.08 -9.06 7.59
C LEU A 22 4.83 -9.14 6.74
N THR A 23 3.65 -9.17 7.36
CA THR A 23 2.38 -9.02 6.66
C THR A 23 1.90 -7.59 6.80
N ILE A 24 1.64 -6.94 5.67
CA ILE A 24 1.04 -5.60 5.59
C ILE A 24 -0.42 -5.80 5.18
N TRP A 25 -1.33 -5.49 6.10
CA TRP A 25 -2.76 -5.53 5.86
C TRP A 25 -3.25 -4.15 5.46
N PHE A 26 -3.91 -4.04 4.32
CA PHE A 26 -4.74 -2.88 4.01
C PHE A 26 -6.00 -2.96 4.86
N ASP A 27 -6.23 -1.96 5.69
CA ASP A 27 -7.31 -1.96 6.68
C ASP A 27 -8.00 -0.58 6.76
N ASN A 28 -8.78 -0.30 5.74
CA ASN A 28 -9.69 0.85 5.69
C ASN A 28 -11.04 0.41 5.13
N PRO A 29 -11.87 -0.28 5.94
CA PRO A 29 -13.12 -0.87 5.48
C PRO A 29 -14.12 0.16 4.96
N GLN A 30 -14.15 1.37 5.53
CA GLN A 30 -15.06 2.45 5.10
C GLN A 30 -14.81 2.89 3.65
N LYS A 31 -13.60 2.73 3.16
CA LYS A 31 -13.19 3.07 1.79
C LYS A 31 -12.84 1.84 0.97
N ARG A 32 -13.15 0.63 1.45
CA ARG A 32 -12.82 -0.63 0.79
C ARG A 32 -11.34 -0.71 0.40
N ASN A 33 -10.48 -0.29 1.32
CA ASN A 33 -9.03 -0.25 1.14
C ASN A 33 -8.57 0.58 -0.08
N ALA A 34 -9.28 1.67 -0.40
CA ALA A 34 -8.98 2.52 -1.55
C ALA A 34 -7.58 3.16 -1.44
N LEU A 35 -6.99 3.46 -2.60
CA LEU A 35 -5.74 4.19 -2.72
C LEU A 35 -5.93 5.65 -2.29
N THR A 36 -5.61 5.92 -1.05
CA THR A 36 -5.67 7.24 -0.42
C THR A 36 -4.26 7.73 -0.11
N PHE A 37 -4.13 9.02 0.20
CA PHE A 37 -2.86 9.57 0.71
C PHE A 37 -2.40 8.84 1.98
N ASP A 38 -3.33 8.49 2.87
CA ASP A 38 -3.00 7.77 4.11
C ASP A 38 -2.41 6.39 3.80
N LEU A 39 -3.00 5.63 2.87
CA LEU A 39 -2.46 4.32 2.46
C LEU A 39 -1.07 4.45 1.83
N ILE A 40 -0.89 5.43 0.94
CA ILE A 40 0.40 5.68 0.28
C ILE A 40 1.47 6.07 1.30
N ASN A 41 1.15 6.96 2.23
CA ASN A 41 2.07 7.41 3.27
C ASN A 41 2.44 6.27 4.23
N ASP A 42 1.45 5.44 4.62
CA ASP A 42 1.68 4.27 5.46
C ASP A 42 2.67 3.31 4.78
N LEU A 43 2.44 2.97 3.50
CA LEU A 43 3.32 2.08 2.75
C LEU A 43 4.75 2.63 2.63
N GLN A 44 4.89 3.90 2.26
CA GLN A 44 6.21 4.53 2.17
C GLN A 44 6.93 4.51 3.52
N SER A 45 6.22 4.83 4.61
CA SER A 45 6.78 4.79 5.96
C SER A 45 7.24 3.38 6.37
N ILE A 46 6.44 2.36 6.05
CA ILE A 46 6.79 0.97 6.31
C ILE A 46 8.05 0.58 5.53
N PHE A 47 8.08 0.84 4.21
CA PHE A 47 9.20 0.46 3.35
C PHE A 47 10.51 1.15 3.75
N ASP A 48 10.47 2.43 4.12
CA ASP A 48 11.64 3.15 4.61
C ASP A 48 12.24 2.54 5.88
N LYS A 49 11.41 1.90 6.71
CA LYS A 49 11.87 1.25 7.95
C LYS A 49 12.41 -0.15 7.73
N ILE A 50 11.91 -0.87 6.71
CA ILE A 50 12.25 -2.27 6.51
C ILE A 50 13.31 -2.51 5.44
N LYS A 51 13.55 -1.55 4.53
CA LYS A 51 14.45 -1.73 3.38
C LYS A 51 15.87 -2.18 3.75
N ASP A 52 16.35 -1.77 4.92
CA ASP A 52 17.69 -2.13 5.41
C ASP A 52 17.65 -3.18 6.53
N ASP A 53 16.48 -3.72 6.86
CA ASP A 53 16.30 -4.73 7.90
C ASP A 53 16.42 -6.15 7.32
N ILE A 54 17.63 -6.71 7.40
CA ILE A 54 17.92 -8.06 6.91
C ILE A 54 17.24 -9.19 7.69
N SER A 55 16.68 -8.90 8.87
CA SER A 55 15.92 -9.89 9.64
C SER A 55 14.55 -10.18 9.00
N ILE A 56 14.02 -9.23 8.21
CA ILE A 56 12.80 -9.42 7.41
C ILE A 56 13.20 -9.98 6.06
N ARG A 57 12.79 -11.21 5.77
CA ARG A 57 13.10 -11.91 4.52
C ARG A 57 12.00 -11.82 3.49
N GLY A 58 10.77 -11.61 3.93
CA GLY A 58 9.62 -11.51 3.06
C GLY A 58 8.57 -10.53 3.56
N VAL A 59 7.84 -9.94 2.62
CA VAL A 59 6.73 -9.02 2.85
C VAL A 59 5.51 -9.53 2.11
N VAL A 60 4.39 -9.70 2.82
CA VAL A 60 3.12 -10.13 2.24
C VAL A 60 2.13 -8.97 2.31
N PHE A 61 1.55 -8.61 1.17
CA PHE A 61 0.45 -7.64 1.07
C PHE A 61 -0.87 -8.37 1.06
N ARG A 62 -1.78 -7.97 1.94
CA ARG A 62 -3.14 -8.54 2.04
C ARG A 62 -4.16 -7.43 2.28
N GLY A 63 -5.40 -7.69 1.93
CA GLY A 63 -6.52 -6.80 2.23
C GLY A 63 -7.44 -7.42 3.28
N LYS A 64 -7.89 -6.62 4.24
CA LYS A 64 -8.97 -7.03 5.15
C LYS A 64 -10.34 -6.87 4.52
N ASN A 65 -11.35 -7.52 5.11
CA ASN A 65 -12.75 -7.44 4.72
C ASN A 65 -13.02 -7.88 3.27
N GLU A 66 -12.37 -8.97 2.85
CA GLU A 66 -12.57 -9.60 1.53
C GLU A 66 -12.34 -8.66 0.33
N VAL A 67 -11.55 -7.61 0.52
CA VAL A 67 -11.15 -6.67 -0.52
C VAL A 67 -9.65 -6.43 -0.42
N PHE A 68 -8.91 -6.75 -1.47
CA PHE A 68 -7.49 -6.40 -1.51
C PHE A 68 -7.34 -4.87 -1.53
N CYS A 69 -7.82 -4.23 -2.60
CA CYS A 69 -7.89 -2.78 -2.69
C CYS A 69 -8.84 -2.38 -3.84
N SER A 70 -9.76 -1.48 -3.58
CA SER A 70 -10.77 -1.06 -4.56
C SER A 70 -10.28 -0.05 -5.61
N GLY A 71 -9.00 0.31 -5.60
CA GLY A 71 -8.45 1.31 -6.50
C GLY A 71 -8.64 2.74 -5.98
N ALA A 72 -8.78 3.72 -6.87
CA ALA A 72 -8.91 5.11 -6.50
C ALA A 72 -10.18 5.40 -5.66
N ASP A 73 -10.07 6.32 -4.70
CA ASP A 73 -11.21 6.82 -3.93
C ASP A 73 -12.18 7.58 -4.86
N LEU A 74 -13.39 7.06 -5.05
CA LEU A 74 -14.39 7.66 -5.95
C LEU A 74 -14.82 9.07 -5.55
N LYS A 75 -14.84 9.38 -4.24
CA LYS A 75 -15.16 10.75 -3.77
C LYS A 75 -14.05 11.70 -4.19
N PHE A 76 -12.81 11.27 -4.08
CA PHE A 76 -11.66 12.05 -4.53
C PHE A 76 -11.68 12.24 -6.06
N MET A 77 -12.01 11.19 -6.83
CA MET A 77 -12.14 11.28 -8.29
C MET A 77 -13.24 12.25 -8.73
N LYS A 78 -14.40 12.24 -8.06
CA LYS A 78 -15.47 13.22 -8.34
C LYS A 78 -15.02 14.66 -8.12
N LYS A 79 -14.22 14.91 -7.07
CA LYS A 79 -13.67 16.23 -6.78
C LYS A 79 -12.70 16.72 -7.85
N ILE A 80 -11.91 15.82 -8.44
CA ILE A 80 -10.99 16.13 -9.54
C ILE A 80 -11.76 16.57 -10.79
N ILE A 81 -12.87 15.90 -11.11
CA ILE A 81 -13.69 16.18 -12.29
C ILE A 81 -14.38 17.54 -12.20
N SER A 82 -14.58 18.08 -11.00
CA SER A 82 -15.22 19.40 -10.80
C SER A 82 -14.35 20.61 -11.17
N GLU A 83 -13.22 20.42 -11.86
CA GLU A 83 -12.32 21.46 -12.41
C GLU A 83 -11.66 22.40 -11.38
N ASP A 84 -11.62 22.03 -10.13
CA ASP A 84 -10.89 22.77 -9.11
C ASP A 84 -9.37 22.56 -9.27
N THR A 85 -8.62 23.66 -9.50
CA THR A 85 -7.16 23.65 -9.67
C THR A 85 -6.41 22.98 -8.52
N ASN A 86 -6.94 23.06 -7.31
CA ASN A 86 -6.38 22.37 -6.15
C ASN A 86 -6.52 20.85 -6.26
N SER A 87 -7.67 20.38 -6.74
CA SER A 87 -7.94 18.95 -6.93
C SER A 87 -7.05 18.33 -8.00
N GLN A 88 -6.71 19.06 -9.05
CA GLN A 88 -5.74 18.61 -10.06
C GLN A 88 -4.34 18.43 -9.48
N LYS A 89 -3.87 19.38 -8.66
CA LYS A 89 -2.57 19.28 -7.96
C LYS A 89 -2.52 18.08 -7.01
N GLU A 90 -3.60 17.85 -6.26
CA GLU A 90 -3.74 16.69 -5.38
C GLU A 90 -3.72 15.37 -6.16
N SER A 91 -4.36 15.32 -7.33
CA SER A 91 -4.34 14.15 -8.21
C SER A 91 -2.94 13.81 -8.69
N ILE A 92 -2.19 14.82 -9.15
CA ILE A 92 -0.80 14.64 -9.56
C ILE A 92 0.05 14.14 -8.39
N LYS A 93 -0.14 14.71 -7.19
CA LYS A 93 0.57 14.29 -5.98
C LYS A 93 0.25 12.83 -5.61
N LEU A 94 -1.03 12.43 -5.68
CA LEU A 94 -1.45 11.06 -5.40
C LEU A 94 -0.81 10.09 -6.40
N SER A 95 -0.87 10.41 -7.69
CA SER A 95 -0.30 9.57 -8.75
C SER A 95 1.21 9.41 -8.62
N LYS A 96 1.93 10.50 -8.31
CA LYS A 96 3.38 10.45 -8.05
C LYS A 96 3.69 9.61 -6.82
N GLY A 97 2.92 9.76 -5.74
CA GLY A 97 3.08 8.96 -4.53
C GLY A 97 2.86 7.48 -4.78
N LEU A 98 1.84 7.13 -5.57
CA LEU A 98 1.58 5.75 -5.95
C LEU A 98 2.69 5.17 -6.84
N GLY A 99 3.17 5.93 -7.82
CA GLY A 99 4.32 5.54 -8.65
C GLY A 99 5.58 5.28 -7.81
N LEU A 100 5.81 6.11 -6.77
CA LEU A 100 6.90 5.89 -5.83
C LEU A 100 6.71 4.60 -5.02
N VAL A 101 5.49 4.30 -4.58
CA VAL A 101 5.17 3.03 -3.89
C VAL A 101 5.50 1.83 -4.78
N PHE A 102 5.11 1.84 -6.05
CA PHE A 102 5.45 0.76 -6.99
C PHE A 102 6.96 0.59 -7.13
N LYS A 103 7.69 1.69 -7.30
CA LYS A 103 9.14 1.68 -7.36
C LYS A 103 9.75 1.09 -6.08
N MET A 104 9.31 1.56 -4.90
CA MET A 104 9.83 1.07 -3.63
C MET A 104 9.59 -0.43 -3.47
N ILE A 105 8.41 -0.95 -3.85
CA ILE A 105 8.12 -2.39 -3.81
C ILE A 105 9.12 -3.18 -4.68
N THR A 106 9.39 -2.72 -5.90
CA THR A 106 10.34 -3.39 -6.81
C THR A 106 11.79 -3.32 -6.34
N GLU A 107 12.13 -2.34 -5.52
CA GLU A 107 13.48 -2.12 -5.00
C GLU A 107 13.72 -2.75 -3.62
N LEU A 108 12.66 -3.25 -2.94
CA LEU A 108 12.81 -3.94 -1.68
C LEU A 108 13.69 -5.18 -1.83
N PRO A 109 14.70 -5.38 -0.94
CA PRO A 109 15.54 -6.57 -0.97
C PRO A 109 14.81 -7.83 -0.50
N GLN A 110 13.65 -7.67 0.17
CA GLN A 110 12.82 -8.76 0.64
C GLN A 110 12.04 -9.40 -0.52
N ILE A 111 11.72 -10.68 -0.40
CA ILE A 111 10.73 -11.32 -1.28
C ILE A 111 9.37 -10.69 -1.01
N THR A 112 8.74 -10.13 -2.03
CA THR A 112 7.42 -9.51 -1.91
C THR A 112 6.33 -10.40 -2.51
N VAL A 113 5.21 -10.54 -1.80
CA VAL A 113 4.09 -11.38 -2.20
C VAL A 113 2.79 -10.58 -2.07
N SER A 114 1.94 -10.58 -3.11
CA SER A 114 0.56 -10.15 -2.99
C SER A 114 -0.35 -11.37 -2.82
N ALA A 115 -0.99 -11.52 -1.67
CA ALA A 115 -2.04 -12.50 -1.44
C ALA A 115 -3.39 -11.83 -1.73
N VAL A 116 -3.92 -12.10 -2.92
CA VAL A 116 -5.11 -11.41 -3.45
C VAL A 116 -6.34 -12.24 -3.13
N GLU A 117 -6.94 -11.98 -1.98
CA GLU A 117 -8.12 -12.70 -1.47
C GLU A 117 -9.44 -11.96 -1.77
N GLY A 118 -9.43 -11.04 -2.72
CA GLY A 118 -10.59 -10.25 -3.11
C GLY A 118 -10.25 -9.23 -4.18
N PRO A 119 -11.18 -8.33 -4.54
CA PRO A 119 -10.99 -7.39 -5.64
C PRO A 119 -9.73 -6.54 -5.49
N ALA A 120 -8.91 -6.50 -6.55
CA ALA A 120 -7.76 -5.62 -6.72
C ALA A 120 -7.98 -4.79 -7.99
N MET A 121 -8.50 -3.57 -7.85
CA MET A 121 -9.03 -2.78 -8.96
C MET A 121 -8.10 -1.63 -9.37
N ALA A 122 -8.02 -1.38 -10.68
CA ALA A 122 -7.29 -0.23 -11.25
C ALA A 122 -5.86 -0.08 -10.70
N GLY A 123 -5.50 1.04 -10.07
CA GLY A 123 -4.17 1.27 -9.49
C GLY A 123 -3.74 0.24 -8.43
N ALA A 124 -4.68 -0.44 -7.77
CA ALA A 124 -4.39 -1.54 -6.87
C ALA A 124 -3.73 -2.72 -7.58
N PHE A 125 -4.12 -2.96 -8.84
CA PHE A 125 -3.47 -3.97 -9.66
C PHE A 125 -2.00 -3.63 -9.95
N GLY A 126 -1.63 -2.35 -9.94
CA GLY A 126 -0.24 -1.91 -10.00
C GLY A 126 0.60 -2.41 -8.82
N ILE A 127 0.03 -2.42 -7.60
CA ILE A 127 0.69 -3.02 -6.42
C ILE A 127 0.90 -4.52 -6.66
N VAL A 128 -0.17 -5.22 -7.12
CA VAL A 128 -0.11 -6.66 -7.42
C VAL A 128 0.97 -6.99 -8.45
N CYS A 129 1.15 -6.15 -9.47
CA CYS A 129 2.16 -6.35 -10.52
C CYS A 129 3.58 -5.94 -10.10
N SER A 130 3.75 -5.21 -8.99
CA SER A 130 5.06 -4.72 -8.55
C SER A 130 5.81 -5.69 -7.64
N VAL A 131 5.17 -6.78 -7.20
CA VAL A 131 5.75 -7.76 -6.28
C VAL A 131 6.47 -8.89 -7.00
N SER A 132 7.25 -9.66 -6.23
CA SER A 132 7.98 -10.84 -6.73
C SER A 132 7.04 -12.00 -7.08
N LEU A 133 5.99 -12.21 -6.28
CA LEU A 133 5.07 -13.33 -6.40
C LEU A 133 3.62 -12.89 -6.17
N ILE A 134 2.71 -13.48 -6.93
CA ILE A 134 1.26 -13.25 -6.78
C ILE A 134 0.61 -14.57 -6.39
N HIS A 135 -0.21 -14.54 -5.35
CA HIS A 135 -1.08 -15.64 -4.92
C HIS A 135 -2.54 -15.18 -4.99
N ILE A 136 -3.36 -15.90 -5.74
CA ILE A 136 -4.78 -15.63 -5.95
C ILE A 136 -5.60 -16.79 -5.42
#